data_3a9dafdf53871aa6cea0b421ba2b60d2
#
_entry.id   3a9dafdf53871aa6cea0b421ba2b60d2
#
_cell.length_a   1.000
_cell.length_b   1.000
_cell.length_c   1.000
_cell.angle_alpha   90.00
_cell.angle_beta   90.00
_cell.angle_gamma   90.00
#
_symmetry.space_group_name_H-M   'P 1'
#
loop_
_entity.id
_entity.type
_entity.pdbx_description
1 polymer ?
#
loop_
_entity_poly.entity_id
_entity_poly.type
_entity_poly.pdbx_seq_one_letter_code
_entity_poly.pdbx_strand_id
1 'polypeptide(L)'
;MLNKSTTILSGITLLCLSLSSFSQEKKEIKLENYFGDLKAREIGPAVMSGRISDLENHPTDPMIIYAGSAGGGVWKSNDAGTTFYPIFDDHCQSIGALEIDPNDPDNTIY
;
A
#
# COMPACT_ATOMS: atom_id res chain seq x y z
N MET A 1 -20.75 44.74 53.52
CA MET A 1 -20.27 43.37 53.89
C MET A 1 -20.25 42.50 52.68
N LEU A 2 -19.09 42.29 52.04
CA LEU A 2 -18.95 41.36 50.95
C LEU A 2 -18.99 39.94 51.50
N ASN A 3 -19.86 39.13 50.92
CA ASN A 3 -20.15 37.81 51.43
C ASN A 3 -18.95 36.89 50.99
N LYS A 4 -18.25 36.29 51.96
CA LYS A 4 -17.08 35.42 51.77
C LYS A 4 -17.34 34.23 50.81
N SER A 5 -18.59 33.86 50.60
CA SER A 5 -18.98 32.76 49.70
C SER A 5 -18.86 33.10 48.22
N THR A 6 -19.01 34.38 47.82
CA THR A 6 -18.92 34.81 46.44
C THR A 6 -17.47 34.86 45.92
N THR A 7 -16.51 35.15 46.80
CA THR A 7 -15.09 35.19 46.44
C THR A 7 -14.50 33.79 46.23
N ILE A 8 -14.99 32.78 46.96
CA ILE A 8 -14.53 31.38 46.79
C ILE A 8 -15.05 30.80 45.47
N LEU A 9 -16.29 31.13 45.10
CA LEU A 9 -16.90 30.63 43.85
C LEU A 9 -16.21 31.24 42.61
N SER A 10 -15.76 32.50 42.65
CA SER A 10 -15.00 33.16 41.60
C SER A 10 -13.60 32.56 41.40
N GLY A 11 -12.95 32.12 42.48
CA GLY A 11 -11.64 31.51 42.45
C GLY A 11 -11.64 30.12 41.80
N ILE A 12 -12.67 29.32 42.03
CA ILE A 12 -12.80 27.97 41.49
C ILE A 12 -13.13 27.99 39.99
N THR A 13 -13.92 28.93 39.51
CA THR A 13 -14.21 29.09 38.07
C THR A 13 -13.00 29.54 37.29
N LEU A 14 -12.10 30.35 37.86
CA LEU A 14 -10.89 30.80 37.21
C LEU A 14 -9.83 29.66 37.11
N LEU A 15 -9.80 28.76 38.07
CA LEU A 15 -8.90 27.62 38.12
C LEU A 15 -9.27 26.52 37.08
N CYS A 16 -10.56 26.35 36.79
CA CYS A 16 -11.04 25.40 35.81
C CYS A 16 -10.72 25.80 34.32
N LEU A 17 -10.58 27.10 34.07
CA LEU A 17 -10.27 27.58 32.71
C LEU A 17 -8.78 27.38 32.29
N SER A 18 -7.87 27.12 33.23
CA SER A 18 -6.47 26.98 32.98
C SER A 18 -6.03 25.53 32.61
N LEU A 19 -6.94 24.56 32.68
CA LEU A 19 -6.65 23.13 32.46
C LEU A 19 -6.98 22.64 31.05
N SER A 20 -7.49 23.49 30.18
CA SER A 20 -7.95 23.08 28.84
C SER A 20 -6.97 23.31 27.68
N SER A 21 -5.69 23.57 27.93
CA SER A 21 -4.72 23.89 26.89
C SER A 21 -3.52 22.92 26.81
N PHE A 22 -3.73 21.65 27.14
CA PHE A 22 -2.75 20.61 26.73
C PHE A 22 -3.27 19.91 25.47
N SER A 23 -3.31 20.64 24.36
CA SER A 23 -3.35 20.05 23.05
C SER A 23 -1.93 19.51 22.77
N GLN A 24 -1.76 18.22 22.89
CA GLN A 24 -0.55 17.57 22.37
C GLN A 24 -0.56 17.73 20.84
N GLU A 25 0.23 18.65 20.36
CA GLU A 25 0.55 18.78 18.95
C GLU A 25 1.20 17.47 18.51
N LYS A 26 0.42 16.65 17.80
CA LYS A 26 0.89 15.39 17.22
C LYS A 26 1.90 15.74 16.14
N LYS A 27 3.18 15.71 16.50
CA LYS A 27 4.28 15.95 15.56
C LYS A 27 4.20 14.88 14.46
N GLU A 28 3.73 15.27 13.29
CA GLU A 28 3.79 14.39 12.12
C GLU A 28 5.25 14.08 11.80
N ILE A 29 5.61 12.84 11.98
CA ILE A 29 6.93 12.33 11.60
C ILE A 29 6.90 12.15 10.08
N LYS A 30 7.49 13.10 9.35
CA LYS A 30 7.71 12.94 7.92
C LYS A 30 8.83 11.92 7.71
N LEU A 31 8.47 10.73 7.27
CA LEU A 31 9.42 9.63 7.01
C LEU A 31 10.52 10.01 6.03
N GLU A 32 10.22 10.91 5.09
CA GLU A 32 11.15 11.47 4.11
C GLU A 32 12.40 12.11 4.77
N ASN A 33 12.25 12.71 5.96
CA ASN A 33 13.36 13.32 6.68
C ASN A 33 14.35 12.31 7.27
N TYR A 34 13.93 11.04 7.41
CA TYR A 34 14.75 9.97 8.01
C TYR A 34 15.31 9.02 6.95
N PHE A 35 14.60 8.82 5.86
CA PHE A 35 14.95 7.84 4.84
C PHE A 35 15.41 8.47 3.52
N GLY A 36 15.33 9.80 3.38
CA GLY A 36 15.70 10.50 2.15
C GLY A 36 14.90 9.99 0.94
N ASP A 37 15.58 9.83 -0.19
CA ASP A 37 14.99 9.34 -1.45
C ASP A 37 14.92 7.81 -1.56
N LEU A 38 14.94 7.09 -0.42
CA LEU A 38 14.76 5.65 -0.44
C LEU A 38 13.35 5.30 -0.94
N LYS A 39 13.29 4.83 -2.17
CA LYS A 39 12.07 4.31 -2.77
C LYS A 39 11.98 2.81 -2.50
N ALA A 40 10.84 2.35 -2.02
CA ALA A 40 10.57 0.93 -1.98
C ALA A 40 10.62 0.39 -3.43
N ARG A 41 11.39 -0.67 -3.64
CA ARG A 41 11.44 -1.40 -4.89
C ARG A 41 10.76 -2.74 -4.70
N GLU A 42 9.80 -3.03 -5.51
CA GLU A 42 9.23 -4.35 -5.58
C GLU A 42 10.29 -5.36 -6.06
N ILE A 43 10.40 -6.46 -5.36
CA ILE A 43 11.42 -7.49 -5.61
C ILE A 43 10.82 -8.78 -6.19
N GLY A 44 9.59 -8.71 -6.67
CA GLY A 44 8.89 -9.82 -7.27
C GLY A 44 7.80 -10.42 -6.38
N PRO A 45 7.13 -11.49 -6.81
CA PRO A 45 6.04 -12.13 -6.08
C PRO A 45 6.55 -12.85 -4.82
N ALA A 46 7.16 -12.08 -3.92
CA ALA A 46 7.70 -12.54 -2.64
C ALA A 46 6.69 -12.40 -1.51
N VAL A 47 5.42 -12.48 -1.83
CA VAL A 47 4.36 -12.48 -0.82
C VAL A 47 4.36 -13.83 -0.13
N MET A 48 4.30 -13.80 1.19
CA MET A 48 4.25 -15.01 2.01
C MET A 48 3.22 -16.01 1.47
N SER A 49 3.68 -17.17 1.04
CA SER A 49 2.89 -18.29 0.54
C SER A 49 2.08 -18.07 -0.75
N GLY A 50 2.45 -17.10 -1.58
CA GLY A 50 1.88 -16.94 -2.91
C GLY A 50 2.31 -18.10 -3.81
N ARG A 51 1.40 -19.06 -4.03
CA ARG A 51 1.63 -20.04 -5.10
C ARG A 51 1.41 -19.36 -6.45
N ILE A 52 2.19 -19.74 -7.44
CA ILE A 52 1.87 -19.44 -8.83
C ILE A 52 0.67 -20.31 -9.19
N SER A 53 -0.41 -19.69 -9.61
CA SER A 53 -1.65 -20.38 -10.05
C SER A 53 -1.56 -20.77 -11.50
N ASP A 54 -0.91 -19.92 -12.32
CA ASP A 54 -0.80 -20.15 -13.76
C ASP A 54 0.43 -19.47 -14.33
N LEU A 55 0.91 -20.01 -15.47
CA LEU A 55 2.03 -19.46 -16.27
C LEU A 55 1.65 -19.54 -17.74
N GLU A 56 1.63 -18.39 -18.39
CA GLU A 56 1.34 -18.29 -19.81
C GLU A 56 2.52 -17.69 -20.59
N ASN A 57 2.82 -18.30 -21.74
CA ASN A 57 3.83 -17.79 -22.66
C ASN A 57 3.16 -17.06 -23.81
N HIS A 58 3.73 -15.94 -24.21
CA HIS A 58 3.27 -15.24 -25.40
C HIS A 58 3.41 -16.13 -26.65
N PRO A 59 2.38 -16.25 -27.51
CA PRO A 59 2.35 -17.24 -28.58
C PRO A 59 3.38 -17.02 -29.69
N THR A 60 3.85 -15.78 -29.86
CA THR A 60 4.81 -15.41 -30.92
C THR A 60 6.17 -14.95 -30.39
N ASP A 61 6.26 -14.57 -29.10
CA ASP A 61 7.51 -14.12 -28.48
C ASP A 61 7.84 -14.93 -27.21
N PRO A 62 8.78 -15.88 -27.30
CA PRO A 62 9.14 -16.73 -26.17
C PRO A 62 9.86 -15.99 -25.03
N MET A 63 10.24 -14.73 -25.22
CA MET A 63 10.83 -13.91 -24.15
C MET A 63 9.78 -13.36 -23.20
N ILE A 64 8.52 -13.31 -23.63
CA ILE A 64 7.43 -12.78 -22.82
C ILE A 64 6.71 -13.92 -22.09
N ILE A 65 6.69 -13.81 -20.76
CA ILE A 65 6.04 -14.77 -19.87
C ILE A 65 5.17 -14.00 -18.87
N TYR A 66 3.96 -14.49 -18.66
CA TYR A 66 3.07 -13.99 -17.63
C TYR A 66 2.92 -15.01 -16.50
N ALA A 67 2.92 -14.53 -15.27
CA ALA A 67 2.75 -15.36 -14.09
C ALA A 67 1.60 -14.83 -13.25
N GLY A 68 0.58 -15.64 -13.06
CA GLY A 68 -0.54 -15.39 -12.16
C GLY A 68 -0.25 -15.92 -10.77
N SER A 69 -0.34 -15.07 -9.77
CA SER A 69 -0.18 -15.46 -8.38
C SER A 69 -1.53 -15.51 -7.66
N ALA A 70 -1.75 -16.54 -6.87
CA ALA A 70 -3.00 -16.73 -6.11
C ALA A 70 -3.26 -15.64 -5.06
N GLY A 71 -2.28 -14.79 -4.78
CA GLY A 71 -2.40 -13.70 -3.81
C GLY A 71 -1.41 -12.56 -4.05
N GLY A 72 -0.87 -12.44 -5.26
CA GLY A 72 0.11 -11.42 -5.61
C GLY A 72 -0.07 -10.83 -7.01
N GLY A 73 -1.28 -10.91 -7.57
CA GLY A 73 -1.60 -10.32 -8.87
C GLY A 73 -0.94 -11.00 -10.06
N VAL A 74 -0.79 -10.25 -11.16
CA VAL A 74 -0.19 -10.71 -12.41
C VAL A 74 1.17 -10.06 -12.60
N TRP A 75 2.14 -10.86 -12.97
CA TRP A 75 3.53 -10.48 -13.21
C TRP A 75 3.92 -10.79 -14.64
N LYS A 76 4.71 -9.91 -15.25
CA LYS A 76 5.20 -10.06 -16.63
C LYS A 76 6.72 -10.11 -16.64
N SER A 77 7.26 -10.98 -17.45
CA SER A 77 8.68 -11.01 -17.83
C SER A 77 8.81 -10.68 -19.31
N ASN A 78 9.89 -9.99 -19.68
CA ASN A 78 10.28 -9.73 -21.06
C ASN A 78 11.68 -10.32 -21.39
N ASP A 79 12.21 -11.16 -20.53
CA ASP A 79 13.55 -11.73 -20.59
C ASP A 79 13.58 -13.24 -20.29
N ALA A 80 12.55 -13.94 -20.75
CA ALA A 80 12.38 -15.38 -20.57
C ALA A 80 12.39 -15.82 -19.09
N GLY A 81 11.79 -15.01 -18.21
CA GLY A 81 11.65 -15.36 -16.80
C GLY A 81 12.82 -14.98 -15.91
N THR A 82 13.81 -14.24 -16.41
CA THR A 82 14.94 -13.79 -15.60
C THR A 82 14.52 -12.71 -14.59
N THR A 83 13.68 -11.77 -15.03
CA THR A 83 13.09 -10.75 -14.16
C THR A 83 11.60 -10.64 -14.38
N PHE A 84 10.86 -10.34 -13.30
CA PHE A 84 9.41 -10.13 -13.35
C PHE A 84 9.07 -8.76 -12.77
N TYR A 85 8.07 -8.12 -13.35
CA TYR A 85 7.50 -6.88 -12.85
C TYR A 85 5.96 -6.98 -12.78
N PRO A 86 5.33 -6.38 -11.78
CA PRO A 86 3.88 -6.45 -11.62
C PRO A 86 3.19 -5.59 -12.68
N ILE A 87 2.06 -6.07 -13.18
CA ILE A 87 1.25 -5.37 -14.17
C ILE A 87 -0.20 -5.19 -13.73
N PHE A 88 -0.56 -5.65 -12.52
CA PHE A 88 -1.96 -5.72 -12.07
C PHE A 88 -2.16 -5.24 -10.64
N ASP A 89 -1.30 -4.37 -10.11
CA ASP A 89 -1.27 -3.96 -8.70
C ASP A 89 -2.50 -3.17 -8.25
N ASP A 90 -3.12 -2.43 -9.16
CA ASP A 90 -4.30 -1.61 -8.86
C ASP A 90 -5.62 -2.40 -8.86
N HIS A 91 -5.57 -3.72 -9.03
CA HIS A 91 -6.72 -4.58 -9.18
C HIS A 91 -6.75 -5.74 -8.16
N CYS A 92 -7.63 -6.70 -8.39
CA CYS A 92 -7.74 -7.89 -7.54
C CYS A 92 -6.45 -8.71 -7.57
N GLN A 93 -5.84 -8.93 -6.40
CA GLN A 93 -4.57 -9.64 -6.28
C GLN A 93 -4.70 -11.17 -6.34
N SER A 94 -5.92 -11.71 -6.33
CA SER A 94 -6.16 -13.15 -6.38
C SER A 94 -6.41 -13.61 -7.81
N ILE A 95 -5.43 -14.28 -8.38
CA ILE A 95 -5.48 -14.81 -9.76
C ILE A 95 -5.68 -16.33 -9.71
N GLY A 96 -6.68 -16.82 -10.41
CA GLY A 96 -6.99 -18.25 -10.53
C GLY A 96 -6.36 -18.91 -11.76
N ALA A 97 -6.47 -18.23 -12.89
CA ALA A 97 -5.92 -18.65 -14.18
C ALA A 97 -5.63 -17.43 -15.04
N LEU A 98 -4.80 -17.59 -16.04
CA LEU A 98 -4.48 -16.59 -17.08
C LEU A 98 -4.67 -17.25 -18.46
N GLU A 99 -5.10 -16.47 -19.44
CA GLU A 99 -5.12 -16.89 -20.84
C GLU A 99 -4.84 -15.68 -21.73
N ILE A 100 -3.92 -15.81 -22.66
CA ILE A 100 -3.60 -14.77 -23.64
C ILE A 100 -4.53 -14.91 -24.83
N ASP A 101 -5.16 -13.82 -25.27
CA ASP A 101 -5.98 -13.85 -26.48
C ASP A 101 -5.10 -14.15 -27.71
N PRO A 102 -5.29 -15.26 -28.42
CA PRO A 102 -4.49 -15.60 -29.59
C PRO A 102 -4.68 -14.62 -30.76
N ASN A 103 -5.76 -13.84 -30.77
CA ASN A 103 -6.02 -12.85 -31.82
C ASN A 103 -5.42 -11.48 -31.50
N ASP A 104 -5.18 -11.18 -30.22
CA ASP A 104 -4.57 -9.93 -29.76
C ASP A 104 -3.65 -10.19 -28.56
N PRO A 105 -2.57 -10.93 -28.77
CA PRO A 105 -1.71 -11.40 -27.68
C PRO A 105 -0.92 -10.28 -27.00
N ASP A 106 -0.75 -9.15 -27.68
CA ASP A 106 0.00 -8.00 -27.14
C ASP A 106 -0.81 -7.16 -26.15
N ASN A 107 -2.15 -7.17 -26.25
CA ASN A 107 -3.00 -6.25 -25.49
C ASN A 107 -4.05 -6.92 -24.63
N THR A 108 -4.37 -8.20 -24.84
CA THR A 108 -5.51 -8.85 -24.18
C THR A 108 -5.10 -10.12 -23.44
N ILE A 109 -5.33 -10.12 -22.12
CA ILE A 109 -5.18 -11.26 -21.23
C ILE A 109 -6.46 -11.40 -20.42
N TYR A 110 -6.97 -12.63 -20.29
CA TYR A 110 -8.15 -12.99 -19.52
C TYR A 110 -7.79 -13.64 -18.19
#